data_ddfa4cda2f975b37c3c9b8d7b1750eb5
#
_entry.id   ddfa4cda2f975b37c3c9b8d7b1750eb5
#
_cell.length_a   1.000
_cell.length_b   1.000
_cell.length_c   1.000
_cell.angle_alpha   90.00
_cell.angle_beta   90.00
_cell.angle_gamma   90.00
#
_symmetry.space_group_name_H-M   'P 1'
#
loop_
_entity.id
_entity.type
_entity.pdbx_description
1 polymer ?
#
loop_
_entity_poly.entity_id
_entity_poly.type
_entity_poly.pdbx_seq_one_letter_code
_entity_poly.pdbx_strand_id
1 'polypeptide(L)'
;MLLWFCAGALASAQVTAPPAAPPPAPQTLTLKDALERAQMNAPQFLAAISDTNAAREDLLQARAARRPSLTGKSEYLGTQGNGVFPSGRFVTNDGVHVYRDWAVVHQDFMAAVLKTGYRRAGEGEAIAKAKLEISRRGLAATVTKAYYALLTGQRKYATAQQALDQAKQSLDISQRLERGGEVPHSDVVKSDLQYAAQEQAFRESKLAMDTARLDLAVLLFRDFDQSFGVVDDLNLAPALPAFAEIQTMAEHENPDLQAANAALRAARLDVQIARQASLPSLTADLAYGIEANAFAWHSTVAADPSKGKVPNLGYFLTVSLNLPVWDWGTRSSKVRQAALKREQANVELSATQRTIMRNLQGLYQEAQTAREQVDSLRRSVDLASESLRLNGLRYQAGEATILELVDAQTTLTQVRNAYDDGQVRYRLAVANLQTLTGAF
;
A
#
# COMPACT_ATOMS: atom_id res chain seq x y z
N MET A 1 -52.66 -45.82 11.69
CA MET A 1 -52.66 -46.83 12.76
C MET A 1 -51.28 -47.35 12.97
N LEU A 2 -50.80 -47.27 14.22
CA LEU A 2 -49.54 -47.72 14.81
C LEU A 2 -48.27 -46.77 14.69
N LEU A 3 -48.17 -45.98 15.76
CA LEU A 3 -46.96 -45.36 16.32
C LEU A 3 -46.02 -46.46 16.87
N TRP A 4 -44.73 -46.33 16.60
CA TRP A 4 -43.70 -46.97 17.40
C TRP A 4 -42.71 -45.89 17.92
N PHE A 5 -42.75 -45.68 19.24
CA PHE A 5 -41.81 -44.94 20.05
C PHE A 5 -40.56 -45.80 20.30
N CYS A 6 -39.38 -45.36 19.88
CA CYS A 6 -38.12 -45.87 20.42
C CYS A 6 -37.48 -44.80 21.28
N ALA A 7 -37.52 -44.99 22.58
CA ALA A 7 -36.74 -44.22 23.54
C ALA A 7 -35.28 -44.69 23.51
N GLY A 8 -34.40 -43.89 22.98
CA GLY A 8 -32.95 -44.10 23.05
C GLY A 8 -32.35 -43.27 24.19
N ALA A 9 -31.74 -43.94 25.16
CA ALA A 9 -31.01 -43.31 26.28
C ALA A 9 -29.81 -42.51 25.78
N LEU A 10 -29.79 -41.22 26.07
CA LEU A 10 -28.62 -40.32 25.88
C LEU A 10 -27.60 -40.61 26.98
N ALA A 11 -26.57 -41.36 26.67
CA ALA A 11 -25.37 -41.45 27.47
C ALA A 11 -24.55 -40.17 27.22
N SER A 12 -24.50 -39.26 28.20
CA SER A 12 -23.62 -38.06 28.23
C SER A 12 -22.16 -38.52 28.39
N ALA A 13 -21.46 -38.69 27.30
CA ALA A 13 -20.01 -38.77 27.31
C ALA A 13 -19.45 -37.38 27.63
N GLN A 14 -18.88 -37.20 28.81
CA GLN A 14 -18.04 -36.06 29.14
C GLN A 14 -16.79 -36.09 28.24
N VAL A 15 -16.81 -35.26 27.20
CA VAL A 15 -15.61 -34.96 26.41
C VAL A 15 -14.68 -34.11 27.31
N THR A 16 -13.71 -34.76 27.92
CA THR A 16 -12.59 -34.04 28.55
C THR A 16 -11.87 -33.28 27.43
N ALA A 17 -11.91 -31.93 27.48
CA ALA A 17 -11.14 -31.10 26.61
C ALA A 17 -9.65 -31.46 26.70
N PRO A 18 -8.93 -31.60 25.58
CA PRO A 18 -7.50 -31.83 25.62
C PRO A 18 -6.81 -30.67 26.35
N PRO A 19 -5.72 -30.94 27.11
CA PRO A 19 -4.97 -29.88 27.80
C PRO A 19 -4.54 -28.83 26.78
N ALA A 20 -4.76 -27.55 27.11
CA ALA A 20 -4.36 -26.43 26.28
C ALA A 20 -2.87 -26.58 25.95
N ALA A 21 -2.55 -26.55 24.66
CA ALA A 21 -1.16 -26.59 24.20
C ALA A 21 -0.38 -25.46 24.89
N PRO A 22 0.87 -25.70 25.32
CA PRO A 22 1.69 -24.64 25.91
C PRO A 22 1.78 -23.47 24.92
N PRO A 23 1.75 -22.21 25.42
CA PRO A 23 1.84 -21.05 24.54
C PRO A 23 3.09 -21.19 23.67
N PRO A 24 3.00 -20.93 22.35
CA PRO A 24 4.15 -21.01 21.47
C PRO A 24 5.27 -20.10 21.99
N ALA A 25 6.49 -20.62 22.00
CA ALA A 25 7.66 -19.84 22.40
C ALA A 25 7.69 -18.52 21.61
N PRO A 26 8.05 -17.38 22.24
CA PRO A 26 8.04 -16.09 21.55
C PRO A 26 8.91 -16.16 20.30
N GLN A 27 8.30 -15.95 19.15
CA GLN A 27 9.01 -15.97 17.85
C GLN A 27 9.89 -14.73 17.78
N THR A 28 11.20 -14.92 17.62
CA THR A 28 12.12 -13.82 17.34
C THR A 28 12.06 -13.48 15.86
N LEU A 29 11.70 -12.24 15.53
CA LEU A 29 11.56 -11.75 14.15
C LEU A 29 12.80 -10.95 13.76
N THR A 30 13.35 -11.26 12.58
CA THR A 30 14.30 -10.37 11.91
C THR A 30 13.53 -9.25 11.15
N LEU A 31 14.22 -8.18 10.78
CA LEU A 31 13.61 -7.13 9.96
C LEU A 31 13.06 -7.71 8.64
N LYS A 32 13.77 -8.67 8.04
CA LYS A 32 13.31 -9.34 6.81
C LYS A 32 12.01 -10.10 7.02
N ASP A 33 11.90 -10.89 8.09
CA ASP A 33 10.68 -11.63 8.42
C ASP A 33 9.50 -10.67 8.68
N ALA A 34 9.77 -9.52 9.33
CA ALA A 34 8.77 -8.49 9.57
C ALA A 34 8.26 -7.89 8.25
N LEU A 35 9.15 -7.58 7.31
CA LEU A 35 8.80 -7.06 5.98
C LEU A 35 7.95 -8.06 5.18
N GLU A 36 8.35 -9.33 5.14
CA GLU A 36 7.60 -10.39 4.45
C GLU A 36 6.18 -10.57 5.02
N ARG A 37 6.04 -10.58 6.36
CA ARG A 37 4.73 -10.69 7.01
C ARG A 37 3.85 -9.47 6.76
N ALA A 38 4.41 -8.27 6.82
CA ALA A 38 3.69 -7.04 6.55
C ALA A 38 3.14 -7.01 5.11
N GLN A 39 3.89 -7.47 4.11
CA GLN A 39 3.42 -7.57 2.74
C GLN A 39 2.21 -8.50 2.59
N MET A 40 2.11 -9.56 3.40
CA MET A 40 0.96 -10.47 3.37
C MET A 40 -0.28 -9.91 4.06
N ASN A 41 -0.13 -8.98 5.00
CA ASN A 41 -1.21 -8.53 5.86
C ASN A 41 -1.60 -7.06 5.69
N ALA A 42 -0.75 -6.21 5.10
CA ALA A 42 -1.02 -4.77 4.99
C ALA A 42 -2.14 -4.45 3.99
N PRO A 43 -3.28 -3.87 4.43
CA PRO A 43 -4.43 -3.63 3.57
C PRO A 43 -4.13 -2.71 2.39
N GLN A 44 -3.31 -1.67 2.61
CA GLN A 44 -2.93 -0.70 1.57
C GLN A 44 -2.09 -1.35 0.46
N PHE A 45 -1.20 -2.29 0.80
CA PHE A 45 -0.42 -3.01 -0.18
C PHE A 45 -1.28 -4.01 -0.97
N LEU A 46 -2.20 -4.72 -0.30
CA LEU A 46 -3.15 -5.62 -0.95
C LEU A 46 -4.11 -4.86 -1.88
N ALA A 47 -4.54 -3.64 -1.50
CA ALA A 47 -5.31 -2.76 -2.37
C ALA A 47 -4.51 -2.37 -3.63
N ALA A 48 -3.24 -1.99 -3.50
CA ALA A 48 -2.39 -1.65 -4.64
C ALA A 48 -2.14 -2.84 -5.59
N ILE A 49 -2.08 -4.08 -5.07
CA ILE A 49 -2.06 -5.30 -5.90
C ILE A 49 -3.36 -5.43 -6.70
N SER A 50 -4.52 -5.20 -6.05
CA SER A 50 -5.83 -5.26 -6.70
C SER A 50 -5.96 -4.20 -7.79
N ASP A 51 -5.51 -2.97 -7.55
CA ASP A 51 -5.49 -1.88 -8.54
C ASP A 51 -4.60 -2.23 -9.74
N THR A 52 -3.46 -2.88 -9.49
CA THR A 52 -2.56 -3.32 -10.57
C THR A 52 -3.20 -4.42 -11.41
N ASN A 53 -3.90 -5.36 -10.78
CA ASN A 53 -4.64 -6.40 -11.49
C ASN A 53 -5.80 -5.81 -12.29
N ALA A 54 -6.54 -4.83 -11.74
CA ALA A 54 -7.59 -4.11 -12.47
C ALA A 54 -7.03 -3.39 -13.71
N ALA A 55 -5.91 -2.68 -13.59
CA ALA A 55 -5.26 -2.03 -14.73
C ALA A 55 -4.77 -3.03 -15.80
N ARG A 56 -4.38 -4.24 -15.38
CA ARG A 56 -4.05 -5.33 -16.30
C ARG A 56 -5.29 -5.84 -17.05
N GLU A 57 -6.43 -5.96 -16.36
CA GLU A 57 -7.69 -6.32 -17.01
C GLU A 57 -8.15 -5.22 -17.99
N ASP A 58 -7.97 -3.93 -17.66
CA ASP A 58 -8.22 -2.82 -18.60
C ASP A 58 -7.39 -2.96 -19.89
N LEU A 59 -6.12 -3.37 -19.75
CA LEU A 59 -5.26 -3.64 -20.92
C LEU A 59 -5.79 -4.83 -21.73
N LEU A 60 -6.25 -5.90 -21.09
CA LEU A 60 -6.86 -7.06 -21.76
C LEU A 60 -8.15 -6.67 -22.47
N GLN A 61 -9.01 -5.86 -21.84
CA GLN A 61 -10.22 -5.30 -22.46
C GLN A 61 -9.88 -4.44 -23.68
N ALA A 62 -8.91 -3.53 -23.56
CA ALA A 62 -8.45 -2.70 -24.67
C ALA A 62 -7.84 -3.54 -25.81
N ARG A 63 -7.23 -4.69 -25.50
CA ARG A 63 -6.75 -5.67 -26.49
C ARG A 63 -7.92 -6.40 -27.15
N ALA A 64 -8.93 -6.81 -26.37
CA ALA A 64 -10.12 -7.50 -26.84
C ALA A 64 -10.98 -6.60 -27.75
N ALA A 65 -11.14 -5.32 -27.42
CA ALA A 65 -11.88 -4.33 -28.20
C ALA A 65 -11.36 -4.14 -29.64
N ARG A 66 -10.18 -4.66 -29.95
CA ARG A 66 -9.61 -4.66 -31.31
C ARG A 66 -10.00 -5.87 -32.15
N ARG A 67 -10.68 -6.84 -31.54
CA ARG A 67 -11.13 -8.08 -32.20
C ARG A 67 -12.63 -8.03 -32.44
N PRO A 68 -13.12 -8.83 -33.39
CA PRO A 68 -14.56 -8.98 -33.54
C PRO A 68 -15.21 -9.44 -32.25
N SER A 69 -16.36 -8.86 -31.93
CA SER A 69 -17.23 -9.32 -30.83
C SER A 69 -18.42 -10.06 -31.41
N LEU A 70 -18.87 -11.10 -30.69
CA LEU A 70 -20.09 -11.85 -30.99
C LEU A 70 -21.11 -11.58 -29.89
N THR A 71 -22.28 -11.08 -30.27
CA THR A 71 -23.40 -10.81 -29.36
C THR A 71 -24.66 -11.50 -29.84
N GLY A 72 -25.44 -12.11 -28.95
CA GLY A 72 -26.80 -12.52 -29.17
C GLY A 72 -27.72 -11.32 -28.93
N LYS A 73 -28.60 -11.02 -29.88
CA LYS A 73 -29.60 -9.95 -29.77
C LYS A 73 -30.98 -10.57 -29.98
N SER A 74 -31.85 -10.54 -28.97
CA SER A 74 -33.22 -10.94 -29.04
C SER A 74 -34.10 -9.72 -28.83
N GLU A 75 -35.00 -9.43 -29.78
CA GLU A 75 -35.81 -8.23 -29.77
C GLU A 75 -37.21 -8.56 -30.29
N TYR A 76 -38.23 -8.06 -29.60
CA TYR A 76 -39.60 -8.07 -30.04
C TYR A 76 -40.06 -6.63 -30.27
N LEU A 77 -40.48 -6.34 -31.48
CA LEU A 77 -41.13 -5.09 -31.85
C LEU A 77 -42.64 -5.33 -32.04
N GLY A 78 -43.44 -4.75 -31.17
CA GLY A 78 -44.89 -4.70 -31.27
C GLY A 78 -45.33 -3.26 -31.50
N THR A 79 -46.12 -3.03 -32.53
CA THR A 79 -46.74 -1.70 -32.80
C THR A 79 -48.26 -1.86 -32.82
N GLN A 80 -48.96 -0.88 -32.26
CA GLN A 80 -50.39 -0.83 -32.34
C GLN A 80 -50.83 -0.27 -33.72
N GLY A 81 -51.75 -0.92 -34.36
CA GLY A 81 -52.39 -0.42 -35.56
C GLY A 81 -53.28 0.79 -35.28
N ASN A 82 -53.41 1.68 -36.29
CA ASN A 82 -54.24 2.87 -36.17
C ASN A 82 -55.69 2.65 -36.64
N GLY A 83 -56.00 1.45 -37.05
CA GLY A 83 -57.32 1.16 -37.68
C GLY A 83 -57.45 1.86 -39.03
N VAL A 84 -58.65 2.32 -39.33
CA VAL A 84 -59.04 2.82 -40.67
C VAL A 84 -58.44 4.21 -41.03
N PHE A 85 -57.89 4.94 -40.06
CA PHE A 85 -57.34 6.30 -40.31
C PHE A 85 -55.82 6.32 -40.35
N PRO A 86 -55.21 6.48 -41.52
CA PRO A 86 -53.75 6.61 -41.62
C PRO A 86 -53.32 7.96 -41.06
N SER A 87 -52.80 7.97 -39.84
CA SER A 87 -52.32 9.20 -39.18
C SER A 87 -50.87 9.53 -39.53
N GLY A 88 -50.18 8.70 -40.29
CA GLY A 88 -48.79 8.90 -40.68
C GLY A 88 -47.77 8.80 -39.53
N ARG A 89 -48.19 8.43 -38.33
CA ARG A 89 -47.36 8.38 -37.13
C ARG A 89 -46.81 6.99 -36.79
N PHE A 90 -47.34 5.94 -37.43
CA PHE A 90 -46.96 4.57 -37.12
C PHE A 90 -46.37 3.89 -38.39
N VAL A 91 -45.57 2.87 -38.15
CA VAL A 91 -44.89 2.13 -39.22
C VAL A 91 -45.91 1.48 -40.18
N THR A 92 -47.03 0.98 -39.65
CA THR A 92 -48.14 0.48 -40.42
C THR A 92 -49.48 0.81 -39.77
N ASN A 93 -50.56 0.84 -40.54
CA ASN A 93 -51.92 1.05 -40.00
C ASN A 93 -52.48 -0.17 -39.28
N ASP A 94 -52.02 -1.38 -39.62
CA ASP A 94 -52.54 -2.65 -39.11
C ASP A 94 -51.79 -3.16 -37.86
N GLY A 95 -50.75 -2.46 -37.42
CA GLY A 95 -49.83 -2.94 -36.43
C GLY A 95 -48.82 -3.95 -36.99
N VAL A 96 -47.69 -4.07 -36.32
CA VAL A 96 -46.62 -4.98 -36.72
C VAL A 96 -46.11 -5.74 -35.48
N HIS A 97 -45.98 -7.05 -35.66
CA HIS A 97 -45.24 -7.88 -34.72
C HIS A 97 -43.99 -8.40 -35.42
N VAL A 98 -42.82 -8.08 -34.90
CA VAL A 98 -41.56 -8.56 -35.47
C VAL A 98 -40.74 -9.19 -34.34
N TYR A 99 -40.41 -10.43 -34.53
CA TYR A 99 -39.48 -11.19 -33.70
C TYR A 99 -38.12 -11.16 -34.39
N ARG A 100 -37.09 -10.69 -33.65
CA ARG A 100 -35.71 -10.66 -34.11
C ARG A 100 -34.87 -11.43 -33.16
N ASP A 101 -34.14 -12.41 -33.63
CA ASP A 101 -33.20 -13.20 -32.84
C ASP A 101 -31.94 -13.39 -33.69
N TRP A 102 -30.90 -12.61 -33.35
CA TRP A 102 -29.71 -12.47 -34.16
C TRP A 102 -28.45 -12.83 -33.38
N ALA A 103 -27.54 -13.58 -34.00
CA ALA A 103 -26.12 -13.62 -33.64
C ALA A 103 -25.41 -12.55 -34.48
N VAL A 104 -24.85 -11.53 -33.80
CA VAL A 104 -24.23 -10.39 -34.48
C VAL A 104 -22.72 -10.39 -34.21
N VAL A 105 -21.93 -10.48 -35.28
CA VAL A 105 -20.48 -10.26 -35.25
C VAL A 105 -20.20 -8.81 -35.59
N HIS A 106 -19.70 -8.05 -34.63
CA HIS A 106 -19.34 -6.64 -34.78
C HIS A 106 -17.82 -6.46 -34.84
N GLN A 107 -17.32 -5.65 -35.81
CA GLN A 107 -15.91 -5.27 -35.92
C GLN A 107 -15.78 -3.76 -36.16
N ASP A 108 -15.02 -3.10 -35.25
CA ASP A 108 -14.53 -1.75 -35.48
C ASP A 108 -13.10 -1.83 -36.08
N PHE A 109 -12.99 -1.44 -37.35
CA PHE A 109 -11.73 -1.47 -38.09
C PHE A 109 -10.75 -0.39 -37.63
N MET A 110 -11.23 0.78 -37.16
CA MET A 110 -10.37 1.84 -36.71
C MET A 110 -9.71 1.47 -35.35
N ALA A 111 -10.46 0.89 -34.43
CA ALA A 111 -9.94 0.36 -33.17
C ALA A 111 -8.91 -0.75 -33.43
N ALA A 112 -9.16 -1.63 -34.43
CA ALA A 112 -8.23 -2.69 -34.79
C ALA A 112 -6.89 -2.17 -35.35
N VAL A 113 -6.92 -1.09 -36.18
CA VAL A 113 -5.74 -0.55 -36.85
C VAL A 113 -4.94 0.40 -36.00
N LEU A 114 -5.57 1.38 -35.36
CA LEU A 114 -4.87 2.50 -34.70
C LEU A 114 -4.10 2.14 -33.42
N LYS A 115 -4.45 1.08 -32.75
CA LYS A 115 -3.75 0.56 -31.54
C LYS A 115 -3.54 1.58 -30.39
N THR A 116 -4.00 2.84 -30.56
CA THR A 116 -3.69 3.94 -29.64
C THR A 116 -4.35 3.73 -28.29
N GLY A 117 -5.62 3.29 -28.26
CA GLY A 117 -6.34 2.94 -27.03
C GLY A 117 -5.65 1.80 -26.26
N TYR A 118 -5.22 0.76 -26.98
CA TYR A 118 -4.45 -0.34 -26.40
C TYR A 118 -3.11 0.13 -25.79
N ARG A 119 -2.36 0.99 -26.51
CA ARG A 119 -1.11 1.56 -25.98
C ARG A 119 -1.35 2.42 -24.75
N ARG A 120 -2.42 3.22 -24.78
CA ARG A 120 -2.81 4.05 -23.63
C ARG A 120 -3.14 3.21 -22.40
N ALA A 121 -3.87 2.09 -22.56
CA ALA A 121 -4.12 1.14 -21.47
C ALA A 121 -2.84 0.51 -20.94
N GLY A 122 -1.85 0.22 -21.81
CA GLY A 122 -0.52 -0.24 -21.41
C GLY A 122 0.24 0.75 -20.52
N GLU A 123 0.14 2.06 -20.81
CA GLU A 123 0.70 3.08 -19.91
C GLU A 123 -0.08 3.17 -18.59
N GLY A 124 -1.38 2.89 -18.59
CA GLY A 124 -2.20 2.75 -17.39
C GLY A 124 -1.69 1.62 -16.47
N GLU A 125 -1.41 0.45 -17.05
CA GLU A 125 -0.81 -0.67 -16.32
C GLU A 125 0.59 -0.31 -15.78
N ALA A 126 1.41 0.40 -16.56
CA ALA A 126 2.73 0.85 -16.11
C ALA A 126 2.65 1.81 -14.92
N ILE A 127 1.67 2.74 -14.92
CA ILE A 127 1.40 3.63 -13.78
C ILE A 127 0.97 2.82 -12.55
N ALA A 128 0.08 1.84 -12.71
CA ALA A 128 -0.39 1.01 -11.61
C ALA A 128 0.76 0.18 -11.00
N LYS A 129 1.63 -0.40 -11.82
CA LYS A 129 2.85 -1.11 -11.38
C LYS A 129 3.80 -0.21 -10.60
N ALA A 130 4.02 1.01 -11.07
CA ALA A 130 4.85 1.98 -10.35
C ALA A 130 4.23 2.36 -9.00
N LYS A 131 2.90 2.56 -8.93
CA LYS A 131 2.18 2.82 -7.67
C LYS A 131 2.24 1.63 -6.70
N LEU A 132 2.18 0.40 -7.20
CA LEU A 132 2.38 -0.80 -6.38
C LEU A 132 3.78 -0.80 -5.75
N GLU A 133 4.80 -0.45 -6.52
CA GLU A 133 6.17 -0.36 -6.01
C GLU A 133 6.33 0.79 -4.99
N ILE A 134 5.68 1.94 -5.19
CA ILE A 134 5.60 3.02 -4.19
C ILE A 134 4.97 2.51 -2.90
N SER A 135 3.84 1.79 -3.00
CA SER A 135 3.16 1.21 -1.83
C SER A 135 4.04 0.17 -1.11
N ARG A 136 4.74 -0.69 -1.86
CA ARG A 136 5.68 -1.68 -1.31
C ARG A 136 6.81 -1.01 -0.52
N ARG A 137 7.42 0.03 -1.10
CA ARG A 137 8.53 0.77 -0.46
C ARG A 137 8.04 1.59 0.72
N GLY A 138 6.86 2.22 0.63
CA GLY A 138 6.23 2.94 1.73
C GLY A 138 5.91 2.01 2.92
N LEU A 139 5.41 0.81 2.65
CA LEU A 139 5.20 -0.21 3.67
C LEU A 139 6.52 -0.62 4.32
N ALA A 140 7.57 -0.87 3.52
CA ALA A 140 8.89 -1.23 4.03
C ALA A 140 9.45 -0.14 4.96
N ALA A 141 9.35 1.14 4.59
CA ALA A 141 9.77 2.25 5.43
C ALA A 141 8.98 2.31 6.75
N THR A 142 7.65 2.10 6.70
CA THR A 142 6.79 2.12 7.88
C THR A 142 7.12 0.97 8.83
N VAL A 143 7.27 -0.25 8.31
CA VAL A 143 7.65 -1.43 9.11
C VAL A 143 9.04 -1.27 9.71
N THR A 144 10.01 -0.79 8.94
CA THR A 144 11.37 -0.53 9.43
C THR A 144 11.37 0.48 10.58
N LYS A 145 10.58 1.56 10.45
CA LYS A 145 10.41 2.54 11.53
C LYS A 145 9.81 1.92 12.78
N ALA A 146 8.74 1.15 12.66
CA ALA A 146 8.09 0.50 13.80
C ALA A 146 8.98 -0.57 14.45
N TYR A 147 9.75 -1.33 13.64
CA TYR A 147 10.71 -2.32 14.10
C TYR A 147 11.81 -1.69 14.99
N TYR A 148 12.44 -0.62 14.50
CA TYR A 148 13.47 0.07 15.25
C TYR A 148 12.91 0.88 16.43
N ALA A 149 11.67 1.35 16.37
CA ALA A 149 11.00 1.97 17.51
C ALA A 149 10.81 0.96 18.66
N LEU A 150 10.38 -0.27 18.37
CA LEU A 150 10.29 -1.34 19.36
C LEU A 150 11.67 -1.69 19.95
N LEU A 151 12.68 -1.84 19.08
CA LEU A 151 14.04 -2.16 19.52
C LEU A 151 14.63 -1.09 20.44
N THR A 152 14.44 0.19 20.08
CA THR A 152 14.83 1.32 20.95
C THR A 152 14.04 1.32 22.25
N GLY A 153 12.74 1.02 22.20
CA GLY A 153 11.89 0.87 23.37
C GLY A 153 12.42 -0.21 24.33
N GLN A 154 12.84 -1.36 23.81
CA GLN A 154 13.44 -2.45 24.59
C GLN A 154 14.76 -2.02 25.26
N ARG A 155 15.64 -1.33 24.52
CA ARG A 155 16.91 -0.82 25.10
C ARG A 155 16.69 0.25 26.15
N LYS A 156 15.78 1.20 25.92
CA LYS A 156 15.41 2.23 26.90
C LYS A 156 14.76 1.62 28.15
N TYR A 157 13.94 0.59 28.00
CA TYR A 157 13.40 -0.16 29.14
C TYR A 157 14.52 -0.82 29.98
N ALA A 158 15.49 -1.49 29.33
CA ALA A 158 16.64 -2.07 30.03
C ALA A 158 17.50 -0.99 30.69
N THR A 159 17.74 0.15 30.06
CA THR A 159 18.46 1.30 30.62
C THR A 159 17.72 1.88 31.84
N ALA A 160 16.39 2.04 31.76
CA ALA A 160 15.59 2.54 32.89
C ALA A 160 15.56 1.55 34.05
N GLN A 161 15.55 0.25 33.79
CA GLN A 161 15.68 -0.77 34.83
C GLN A 161 17.04 -0.68 35.58
N GLN A 162 18.13 -0.55 34.80
CA GLN A 162 19.46 -0.36 35.41
C GLN A 162 19.55 0.93 36.21
N ALA A 163 18.95 2.04 35.72
CA ALA A 163 18.93 3.30 36.46
C ALA A 163 18.12 3.21 37.76
N LEU A 164 17.00 2.48 37.76
CA LEU A 164 16.19 2.21 38.95
C LEU A 164 17.00 1.39 39.98
N ASP A 165 17.67 0.32 39.54
CA ASP A 165 18.50 -0.51 40.42
C ASP A 165 19.66 0.31 41.02
N GLN A 166 20.30 1.18 40.23
CA GLN A 166 21.36 2.08 40.73
C GLN A 166 20.83 3.12 41.72
N ALA A 167 19.66 3.72 41.47
CA ALA A 167 19.03 4.66 42.37
C ALA A 167 18.65 4.00 43.70
N LYS A 168 18.15 2.75 43.68
CA LYS A 168 17.89 1.95 44.87
C LYS A 168 19.16 1.70 45.70
N GLN A 169 20.24 1.29 45.04
CA GLN A 169 21.53 1.10 45.67
C GLN A 169 22.07 2.39 46.32
N SER A 170 21.92 3.53 45.62
CA SER A 170 22.33 4.84 46.16
C SER A 170 21.52 5.22 47.40
N LEU A 171 20.19 4.97 47.41
CA LEU A 171 19.33 5.18 48.57
C LEU A 171 19.75 4.31 49.74
N ASP A 172 20.01 3.00 49.52
CA ASP A 172 20.49 2.09 50.57
C ASP A 172 21.85 2.50 51.14
N ILE A 173 22.75 3.07 50.30
CA ILE A 173 24.04 3.60 50.76
C ILE A 173 23.82 4.85 51.60
N SER A 174 23.05 5.84 51.10
CA SER A 174 22.75 7.08 51.82
C SER A 174 22.13 6.81 53.22
N GLN A 175 21.19 5.87 53.33
CA GLN A 175 20.56 5.47 54.59
C GLN A 175 21.56 4.82 55.55
N ARG A 176 22.55 4.08 55.05
CA ARG A 176 23.60 3.50 55.88
C ARG A 176 24.56 4.56 56.41
N LEU A 177 25.00 5.49 55.56
CA LEU A 177 25.87 6.60 55.93
C LEU A 177 25.20 7.57 56.92
N GLU A 178 23.88 7.85 56.74
CA GLU A 178 23.10 8.64 57.70
C GLU A 178 23.09 7.96 59.10
N ARG A 179 22.81 6.65 59.13
CA ARG A 179 22.84 5.90 60.40
C ARG A 179 24.22 5.90 61.08
N GLY A 180 25.28 6.00 60.28
CA GLY A 180 26.66 6.18 60.76
C GLY A 180 26.99 7.64 61.16
N GLY A 181 26.09 8.59 60.86
CA GLY A 181 26.34 10.02 61.14
C GLY A 181 27.29 10.68 60.13
N GLU A 182 27.54 10.02 58.98
CA GLU A 182 28.50 10.51 57.95
C GLU A 182 27.87 11.45 56.94
N VAL A 183 26.53 11.36 56.73
CA VAL A 183 25.79 12.25 55.79
C VAL A 183 24.53 12.81 56.48
N PRO A 184 24.07 14.01 56.07
CA PRO A 184 22.87 14.62 56.62
C PRO A 184 21.59 13.92 56.08
N HIS A 185 20.48 14.01 56.81
CA HIS A 185 19.15 13.49 56.39
C HIS A 185 18.69 14.04 55.02
N SER A 186 19.08 15.28 54.66
CA SER A 186 18.81 15.86 53.38
C SER A 186 19.31 15.02 52.16
N ASP A 187 20.38 14.26 52.34
CA ASP A 187 20.94 13.41 51.29
C ASP A 187 20.13 12.13 51.10
N VAL A 188 19.59 11.58 52.20
CA VAL A 188 18.63 10.47 52.10
C VAL A 188 17.35 10.90 51.39
N VAL A 189 16.80 12.09 51.74
CA VAL A 189 15.60 12.65 51.06
C VAL A 189 15.85 12.83 49.56
N LYS A 190 17.05 13.33 49.14
CA LYS A 190 17.42 13.46 47.73
C LYS A 190 17.53 12.11 47.04
N SER A 191 18.15 11.11 47.69
CA SER A 191 18.24 9.75 47.14
C SER A 191 16.89 9.09 46.97
N ASP A 192 15.97 9.30 47.90
CA ASP A 192 14.60 8.77 47.85
C ASP A 192 13.80 9.43 46.74
N LEU A 193 13.91 10.76 46.58
CA LEU A 193 13.31 11.50 45.46
C LEU A 193 13.84 10.99 44.11
N GLN A 194 15.14 10.72 44.02
CA GLN A 194 15.76 10.16 42.81
C GLN A 194 15.24 8.75 42.52
N TYR A 195 15.11 7.90 43.55
CA TYR A 195 14.54 6.56 43.40
C TYR A 195 13.11 6.62 42.90
N ALA A 196 12.26 7.47 43.48
CA ALA A 196 10.87 7.65 43.00
C ALA A 196 10.80 8.15 41.55
N ALA A 197 11.69 9.07 41.16
CA ALA A 197 11.78 9.55 39.79
C ALA A 197 12.18 8.42 38.80
N GLN A 198 13.15 7.58 39.15
CA GLN A 198 13.55 6.44 38.31
C GLN A 198 12.48 5.34 38.26
N GLU A 199 11.72 5.12 39.34
CA GLU A 199 10.58 4.20 39.34
C GLU A 199 9.49 4.66 38.34
N GLN A 200 9.19 5.95 38.32
CA GLN A 200 8.27 6.52 37.32
C GLN A 200 8.82 6.35 35.90
N ALA A 201 10.07 6.71 35.64
CA ALA A 201 10.71 6.57 34.34
C ALA A 201 10.72 5.11 33.84
N PHE A 202 10.93 4.15 34.76
CA PHE A 202 10.85 2.72 34.43
C PHE A 202 9.45 2.30 34.00
N ARG A 203 8.38 2.75 34.69
CA ARG A 203 6.99 2.46 34.33
C ARG A 203 6.64 3.08 32.97
N GLU A 204 7.06 4.32 32.70
CA GLU A 204 6.86 5.02 31.42
C GLU A 204 7.59 4.31 30.27
N SER A 205 8.84 3.87 30.49
CA SER A 205 9.61 3.15 29.47
C SER A 205 8.99 1.80 29.12
N LYS A 206 8.41 1.10 30.12
CA LYS A 206 7.66 -0.13 29.91
C LYS A 206 6.43 0.10 29.03
N LEU A 207 5.64 1.13 29.36
CA LEU A 207 4.46 1.50 28.55
C LEU A 207 4.84 1.85 27.12
N ALA A 208 5.90 2.64 26.93
CA ALA A 208 6.40 3.01 25.60
C ALA A 208 6.84 1.78 24.78
N MET A 209 7.55 0.83 25.41
CA MET A 209 7.94 -0.43 24.77
C MET A 209 6.71 -1.27 24.38
N ASP A 210 5.73 -1.41 25.27
CA ASP A 210 4.52 -2.19 25.01
C ASP A 210 3.68 -1.53 23.89
N THR A 211 3.59 -0.20 23.86
CA THR A 211 2.93 0.54 22.78
C THR A 211 3.64 0.32 21.44
N ALA A 212 4.97 0.45 21.40
CA ALA A 212 5.74 0.21 20.17
C ALA A 212 5.60 -1.24 19.67
N ARG A 213 5.45 -2.20 20.59
CA ARG A 213 5.17 -3.60 20.24
C ARG A 213 3.80 -3.75 19.59
N LEU A 214 2.77 -3.08 20.10
CA LEU A 214 1.43 -3.09 19.52
C LEU A 214 1.42 -2.40 18.15
N ASP A 215 2.11 -1.28 17.99
CA ASP A 215 2.24 -0.58 16.70
C ASP A 215 2.85 -1.46 15.61
N LEU A 216 3.88 -2.23 15.97
CA LEU A 216 4.48 -3.20 15.05
C LEU A 216 3.54 -4.40 14.82
N ALA A 217 2.86 -4.92 15.86
CA ALA A 217 1.94 -6.04 15.74
C ALA A 217 0.81 -5.77 14.74
N VAL A 218 0.25 -4.56 14.76
CA VAL A 218 -0.81 -4.12 13.81
C VAL A 218 -0.35 -4.22 12.35
N LEU A 219 0.93 -4.01 12.08
CA LEU A 219 1.49 -4.11 10.73
C LEU A 219 1.77 -5.55 10.30
N LEU A 220 2.09 -6.43 11.26
CA LEU A 220 2.58 -7.79 10.99
C LEU A 220 1.50 -8.86 11.06
N PHE A 221 0.50 -8.69 11.93
CA PHE A 221 -0.46 -9.72 12.27
C PHE A 221 -1.90 -9.23 12.14
N ARG A 222 -2.80 -10.17 11.88
CA ARG A 222 -4.25 -9.91 11.92
C ARG A 222 -4.78 -9.87 13.36
N ASP A 223 -4.19 -10.70 14.25
CA ASP A 223 -4.55 -10.81 15.66
C ASP A 223 -3.39 -10.25 16.51
N PHE A 224 -3.71 -9.33 17.43
CA PHE A 224 -2.72 -8.56 18.20
C PHE A 224 -2.09 -9.34 19.38
N ASP A 225 -2.62 -10.50 19.73
CA ASP A 225 -2.25 -11.27 20.96
C ASP A 225 -0.98 -12.12 20.78
N GLN A 226 -0.24 -11.97 19.70
CA GLN A 226 0.97 -12.78 19.49
C GLN A 226 2.16 -12.17 20.23
N SER A 227 2.76 -12.96 21.14
CA SER A 227 4.02 -12.61 21.77
C SER A 227 5.18 -12.83 20.79
N PHE A 228 5.90 -11.77 20.45
CA PHE A 228 7.08 -11.83 19.60
C PHE A 228 8.18 -10.92 20.14
N GLY A 229 9.42 -11.26 19.81
CA GLY A 229 10.61 -10.44 20.05
C GLY A 229 11.21 -9.99 18.72
N VAL A 230 12.06 -8.99 18.75
CA VAL A 230 12.83 -8.51 17.59
C VAL A 230 14.32 -8.76 17.80
N VAL A 231 15.05 -9.03 16.72
CA VAL A 231 16.51 -9.23 16.77
C VAL A 231 17.20 -7.87 16.80
N ASP A 232 18.14 -7.69 17.74
CA ASP A 232 18.93 -6.46 17.82
C ASP A 232 20.09 -6.51 16.79
N ASP A 233 19.97 -5.71 15.73
CA ASP A 233 20.95 -5.56 14.68
C ASP A 233 21.55 -4.15 14.58
N LEU A 234 21.26 -3.26 15.55
CA LEU A 234 21.69 -1.86 15.51
C LEU A 234 23.22 -1.68 15.45
N ASN A 235 23.98 -2.63 16.00
CA ASN A 235 25.45 -2.58 15.99
C ASN A 235 26.05 -2.88 14.59
N LEU A 236 25.27 -3.44 13.65
CA LEU A 236 25.69 -3.80 12.30
C LEU A 236 25.38 -2.67 11.32
N ALA A 237 25.88 -1.45 11.56
CA ALA A 237 25.59 -0.30 10.72
C ALA A 237 26.08 -0.52 9.27
N PRO A 238 25.19 -0.45 8.24
CA PRO A 238 25.60 -0.58 6.85
C PRO A 238 26.49 0.61 6.43
N ALA A 239 27.41 0.37 5.51
CA ALA A 239 28.20 1.45 4.94
C ALA A 239 27.32 2.36 4.08
N LEU A 240 27.57 3.68 4.12
CA LEU A 240 26.88 4.64 3.27
C LEU A 240 27.62 4.68 1.92
N PRO A 241 26.95 4.34 0.78
CA PRO A 241 27.55 4.44 -0.56
C PRO A 241 27.85 5.88 -0.96
N ALA A 242 28.63 6.08 -2.02
CA ALA A 242 28.92 7.42 -2.55
C ALA A 242 27.66 8.10 -3.10
N PHE A 243 27.54 9.42 -2.93
CA PHE A 243 26.34 10.16 -3.40
C PHE A 243 26.06 9.99 -4.89
N ALA A 244 27.10 10.00 -5.74
CA ALA A 244 26.95 9.83 -7.19
C ALA A 244 26.34 8.46 -7.57
N GLU A 245 26.67 7.42 -6.85
CA GLU A 245 26.11 6.07 -7.06
C GLU A 245 24.61 6.02 -6.69
N ILE A 246 24.28 6.59 -5.53
CA ILE A 246 22.90 6.69 -5.05
C ILE A 246 22.05 7.54 -6.00
N GLN A 247 22.62 8.63 -6.55
CA GLN A 247 21.93 9.50 -7.50
C GLN A 247 21.58 8.74 -8.80
N THR A 248 22.54 8.01 -9.37
CA THR A 248 22.29 7.23 -10.60
C THR A 248 21.22 6.15 -10.38
N MET A 249 21.24 5.46 -9.25
CA MET A 249 20.20 4.49 -8.88
C MET A 249 18.81 5.17 -8.78
N ALA A 250 18.72 6.30 -8.09
CA ALA A 250 17.46 7.03 -7.92
C ALA A 250 16.90 7.53 -9.27
N GLU A 251 17.72 7.98 -10.19
CA GLU A 251 17.28 8.44 -11.52
C GLU A 251 16.70 7.33 -12.38
N HIS A 252 17.16 6.09 -12.21
CA HIS A 252 16.71 4.94 -13.01
C HIS A 252 15.61 4.10 -12.33
N GLU A 253 15.69 3.93 -11.02
CA GLU A 253 14.87 2.95 -10.30
C GLU A 253 13.79 3.57 -9.40
N ASN A 254 13.69 4.91 -9.37
CA ASN A 254 12.68 5.57 -8.56
C ASN A 254 11.28 5.37 -9.16
N PRO A 255 10.32 4.78 -8.41
CA PRO A 255 9.00 4.46 -8.94
C PRO A 255 8.10 5.69 -9.14
N ASP A 256 8.31 6.79 -8.37
CA ASP A 256 7.58 8.04 -8.59
C ASP A 256 7.94 8.63 -9.94
N LEU A 257 9.24 8.57 -10.32
CA LEU A 257 9.71 9.01 -11.63
C LEU A 257 9.17 8.12 -12.76
N GLN A 258 9.12 6.80 -12.53
CA GLN A 258 8.55 5.86 -13.49
C GLN A 258 7.05 6.12 -13.68
N ALA A 259 6.28 6.37 -12.60
CA ALA A 259 4.86 6.72 -12.66
C ALA A 259 4.63 8.03 -13.43
N ALA A 260 5.40 9.08 -13.14
CA ALA A 260 5.28 10.38 -13.81
C ALA A 260 5.63 10.29 -15.29
N ASN A 261 6.68 9.54 -15.67
CA ASN A 261 7.02 9.29 -17.06
C ASN A 261 5.92 8.51 -17.81
N ALA A 262 5.35 7.47 -17.20
CA ALA A 262 4.24 6.72 -17.77
C ALA A 262 2.99 7.60 -17.91
N ALA A 263 2.69 8.47 -16.95
CA ALA A 263 1.60 9.43 -17.00
C ALA A 263 1.77 10.43 -18.17
N LEU A 264 2.98 10.94 -18.39
CA LEU A 264 3.27 11.80 -19.54
C LEU A 264 3.10 11.05 -20.87
N ARG A 265 3.54 9.78 -20.96
CA ARG A 265 3.32 8.95 -22.16
C ARG A 265 1.83 8.69 -22.38
N ALA A 266 1.06 8.40 -21.35
CA ALA A 266 -0.39 8.25 -21.41
C ALA A 266 -1.05 9.54 -21.93
N ALA A 267 -0.70 10.70 -21.37
CA ALA A 267 -1.24 11.99 -21.81
C ALA A 267 -0.88 12.34 -23.27
N ARG A 268 0.29 11.92 -23.77
CA ARG A 268 0.64 12.05 -25.20
C ARG A 268 -0.26 11.18 -26.08
N LEU A 269 -0.59 9.97 -25.62
CA LEU A 269 -1.52 9.08 -26.32
C LEU A 269 -2.96 9.62 -26.27
N ASP A 270 -3.39 10.25 -25.18
CA ASP A 270 -4.70 10.90 -25.06
C ASP A 270 -4.86 12.04 -26.07
N VAL A 271 -3.80 12.81 -26.37
CA VAL A 271 -3.80 13.80 -27.47
C VAL A 271 -3.99 13.10 -28.83
N GLN A 272 -3.34 11.96 -29.06
CA GLN A 272 -3.50 11.21 -30.30
C GLN A 272 -4.92 10.66 -30.45
N ILE A 273 -5.50 10.11 -29.37
CA ILE A 273 -6.89 9.62 -29.33
C ILE A 273 -7.86 10.76 -29.65
N ALA A 274 -7.67 11.94 -29.05
CA ALA A 274 -8.50 13.11 -29.32
C ALA A 274 -8.42 13.57 -30.76
N ARG A 275 -7.25 13.50 -31.41
CA ARG A 275 -7.07 13.78 -32.86
C ARG A 275 -7.72 12.71 -33.73
N GLN A 276 -7.60 11.45 -33.35
CA GLN A 276 -8.19 10.32 -34.08
C GLN A 276 -9.72 10.36 -34.09
N ALA A 277 -10.37 10.98 -33.10
CA ALA A 277 -11.81 11.20 -33.10
C ALA A 277 -12.31 12.09 -34.25
N SER A 278 -11.41 12.75 -35.01
CA SER A 278 -11.73 13.50 -36.21
C SER A 278 -11.58 12.68 -37.49
N LEU A 279 -11.08 11.45 -37.40
CA LEU A 279 -10.99 10.55 -38.56
C LEU A 279 -12.32 9.84 -38.81
N PRO A 280 -12.58 9.42 -40.06
CA PRO A 280 -13.71 8.54 -40.35
C PRO A 280 -13.64 7.25 -39.56
N SER A 281 -14.77 6.74 -39.06
CA SER A 281 -14.85 5.41 -38.46
C SER A 281 -15.53 4.43 -39.43
N LEU A 282 -14.97 3.22 -39.53
CA LEU A 282 -15.48 2.14 -40.35
C LEU A 282 -15.81 0.96 -39.43
N THR A 283 -17.08 0.54 -39.46
CA THR A 283 -17.56 -0.63 -38.72
C THR A 283 -18.23 -1.62 -39.66
N ALA A 284 -18.18 -2.90 -39.33
CA ALA A 284 -18.97 -3.92 -40.01
C ALA A 284 -19.71 -4.78 -38.98
N ASP A 285 -20.98 -5.02 -39.28
CA ASP A 285 -21.89 -5.87 -38.52
C ASP A 285 -22.40 -6.98 -39.42
N LEU A 286 -22.04 -8.22 -39.15
CA LEU A 286 -22.60 -9.39 -39.77
C LEU A 286 -23.60 -10.03 -38.80
N ALA A 287 -24.86 -9.98 -39.14
CA ALA A 287 -25.93 -10.59 -38.38
C ALA A 287 -26.45 -11.84 -39.09
N TYR A 288 -26.64 -12.91 -38.33
CA TYR A 288 -27.23 -14.15 -38.79
C TYR A 288 -28.31 -14.58 -37.78
N GLY A 289 -29.52 -14.81 -38.26
CA GLY A 289 -30.64 -15.15 -37.39
C GLY A 289 -32.00 -15.08 -38.03
N ILE A 290 -33.01 -14.88 -37.21
CA ILE A 290 -34.42 -14.81 -37.62
C ILE A 290 -34.93 -13.39 -37.53
N GLU A 291 -35.63 -12.93 -38.58
CA GLU A 291 -36.48 -11.74 -38.52
C GLU A 291 -37.80 -12.09 -39.19
N ALA A 292 -38.88 -12.19 -38.42
CA ALA A 292 -40.16 -12.62 -38.93
C ALA A 292 -41.31 -12.06 -38.08
N ASN A 293 -42.51 -12.05 -38.68
CA ASN A 293 -43.75 -11.67 -38.01
C ASN A 293 -44.29 -12.76 -37.06
N ALA A 294 -43.68 -13.95 -37.03
CA ALA A 294 -43.96 -15.02 -36.10
C ALA A 294 -42.63 -15.69 -35.69
N PHE A 295 -42.49 -16.10 -34.45
CA PHE A 295 -41.33 -16.85 -33.96
C PHE A 295 -41.39 -18.30 -34.45
N ALA A 296 -40.97 -18.52 -35.69
CA ALA A 296 -40.99 -19.82 -36.35
C ALA A 296 -39.80 -19.96 -37.32
N TRP A 297 -39.30 -21.18 -37.50
CA TRP A 297 -38.21 -21.49 -38.41
C TRP A 297 -38.53 -21.23 -39.90
N HIS A 298 -39.82 -21.33 -40.26
CA HIS A 298 -40.29 -21.09 -41.64
C HIS A 298 -41.39 -20.05 -41.63
N SER A 299 -41.49 -19.33 -42.75
CA SER A 299 -42.54 -18.35 -42.95
C SER A 299 -43.95 -18.94 -42.81
N THR A 300 -44.85 -18.15 -42.22
CA THR A 300 -46.27 -18.56 -42.04
C THR A 300 -47.01 -18.54 -43.37
N VAL A 301 -46.55 -17.72 -44.32
CA VAL A 301 -47.13 -17.57 -45.67
C VAL A 301 -46.09 -17.96 -46.73
N ALA A 302 -46.49 -18.57 -47.81
CA ALA A 302 -45.62 -18.87 -48.94
C ALA A 302 -45.16 -17.54 -49.61
N ALA A 303 -43.85 -17.38 -49.74
CA ALA A 303 -43.26 -16.18 -50.37
C ALA A 303 -43.57 -16.11 -51.87
N ASP A 304 -43.69 -17.27 -52.51
CA ASP A 304 -44.04 -17.50 -53.89
C ASP A 304 -44.76 -18.85 -53.99
N PRO A 305 -45.87 -18.94 -54.75
CA PRO A 305 -46.58 -20.22 -54.94
C PRO A 305 -45.67 -21.35 -55.43
N SER A 306 -44.64 -21.02 -56.18
CA SER A 306 -43.70 -22.01 -56.72
C SER A 306 -42.61 -22.44 -55.74
N LYS A 307 -42.31 -21.64 -54.71
CA LYS A 307 -41.21 -21.86 -53.75
C LYS A 307 -41.70 -22.35 -52.38
N GLY A 308 -42.99 -22.26 -52.13
CA GLY A 308 -43.56 -22.68 -50.85
C GLY A 308 -43.11 -21.80 -49.66
N LYS A 309 -43.10 -22.39 -48.44
CA LYS A 309 -42.65 -21.70 -47.22
C LYS A 309 -41.12 -21.69 -47.16
N VAL A 310 -40.56 -20.49 -47.14
CA VAL A 310 -39.09 -20.27 -47.05
C VAL A 310 -38.64 -20.21 -45.56
N PRO A 311 -37.38 -20.57 -45.26
CA PRO A 311 -36.82 -20.37 -43.93
C PRO A 311 -36.84 -18.89 -43.55
N ASN A 312 -37.18 -18.58 -42.28
CA ASN A 312 -37.04 -17.23 -41.71
C ASN A 312 -35.59 -16.93 -41.29
N LEU A 313 -34.70 -17.88 -41.44
CA LEU A 313 -33.29 -17.76 -41.11
C LEU A 313 -32.52 -17.13 -42.27
N GLY A 314 -31.81 -16.05 -42.00
CA GLY A 314 -31.05 -15.32 -42.99
C GLY A 314 -29.85 -14.57 -42.41
N TYR A 315 -29.12 -13.88 -43.28
CA TYR A 315 -28.04 -13.02 -42.85
C TYR A 315 -28.17 -11.64 -43.50
N PHE A 316 -27.62 -10.63 -42.81
CA PHE A 316 -27.33 -9.37 -43.43
C PHE A 316 -25.98 -8.84 -42.99
N LEU A 317 -25.29 -8.14 -43.87
CA LEU A 317 -24.05 -7.47 -43.64
C LEU A 317 -24.26 -5.95 -43.76
N THR A 318 -23.95 -5.23 -42.68
CA THR A 318 -23.98 -3.77 -42.67
C THR A 318 -22.54 -3.27 -42.54
N VAL A 319 -22.07 -2.48 -43.50
CA VAL A 319 -20.80 -1.75 -43.42
C VAL A 319 -21.12 -0.28 -43.31
N SER A 320 -20.72 0.33 -42.20
CA SER A 320 -21.03 1.73 -41.90
C SER A 320 -19.74 2.56 -41.91
N LEU A 321 -19.69 3.57 -42.75
CA LEU A 321 -18.66 4.60 -42.76
C LEU A 321 -19.24 5.87 -42.13
N ASN A 322 -18.78 6.24 -40.96
CA ASN A 322 -19.21 7.44 -40.27
C ASN A 322 -18.17 8.54 -40.44
N LEU A 323 -18.57 9.63 -41.13
CA LEU A 323 -17.74 10.78 -41.42
C LEU A 323 -18.17 11.95 -40.53
N PRO A 324 -17.34 12.34 -39.54
CA PRO A 324 -17.66 13.45 -38.64
C PRO A 324 -17.46 14.80 -39.37
N VAL A 325 -18.52 15.38 -39.93
CA VAL A 325 -18.44 16.59 -40.79
C VAL A 325 -18.41 17.88 -39.97
N TRP A 326 -19.29 18.03 -39.00
CA TRP A 326 -19.44 19.27 -38.26
C TRP A 326 -19.85 19.02 -36.79
N ASP A 327 -19.25 19.73 -35.83
CA ASP A 327 -19.52 19.56 -34.38
C ASP A 327 -19.35 20.85 -33.57
N TRP A 328 -19.46 22.02 -34.22
CA TRP A 328 -19.31 23.32 -33.56
C TRP A 328 -17.97 23.49 -32.80
N GLY A 329 -16.92 22.81 -33.24
CA GLY A 329 -15.58 22.89 -32.63
C GLY A 329 -15.35 22.01 -31.42
N THR A 330 -16.28 21.12 -31.08
CA THR A 330 -16.15 20.22 -29.91
C THR A 330 -14.89 19.36 -29.99
N ARG A 331 -14.57 18.76 -31.15
CA ARG A 331 -13.37 17.94 -31.33
C ARG A 331 -12.08 18.74 -31.18
N SER A 332 -12.03 19.94 -31.77
CA SER A 332 -10.87 20.81 -31.66
C SER A 332 -10.65 21.26 -30.21
N SER A 333 -11.73 21.49 -29.45
CA SER A 333 -11.68 21.78 -28.02
C SER A 333 -11.15 20.59 -27.22
N LYS A 334 -11.60 19.34 -27.53
CA LYS A 334 -11.08 18.12 -26.88
C LYS A 334 -9.57 17.92 -27.13
N VAL A 335 -9.11 18.21 -28.36
CA VAL A 335 -7.66 18.15 -28.65
C VAL A 335 -6.89 19.18 -27.86
N ARG A 336 -7.38 20.44 -27.76
CA ARG A 336 -6.75 21.47 -26.92
C ARG A 336 -6.75 21.06 -25.45
N GLN A 337 -7.86 20.53 -24.95
CA GLN A 337 -7.95 20.03 -23.56
C GLN A 337 -6.92 18.91 -23.29
N ALA A 338 -6.81 17.94 -24.18
CA ALA A 338 -5.83 16.87 -24.07
C ALA A 338 -4.38 17.41 -24.13
N ALA A 339 -4.12 18.43 -24.98
CA ALA A 339 -2.83 19.07 -25.06
C ALA A 339 -2.46 19.81 -23.76
N LEU A 340 -3.42 20.47 -23.10
CA LEU A 340 -3.22 21.10 -21.80
C LEU A 340 -2.94 20.06 -20.71
N LYS A 341 -3.66 18.93 -20.70
CA LYS A 341 -3.38 17.82 -19.77
C LYS A 341 -1.99 17.22 -19.98
N ARG A 342 -1.53 17.10 -21.23
CA ARG A 342 -0.15 16.67 -21.53
C ARG A 342 0.87 17.67 -20.97
N GLU A 343 0.62 18.98 -21.12
CA GLU A 343 1.52 20.01 -20.56
C GLU A 343 1.52 19.97 -19.04
N GLN A 344 0.37 19.80 -18.41
CA GLN A 344 0.29 19.57 -16.96
C GLN A 344 1.13 18.37 -16.51
N ALA A 345 1.03 17.22 -17.21
CA ALA A 345 1.82 16.03 -16.91
C ALA A 345 3.34 16.28 -17.09
N ASN A 346 3.74 17.12 -18.03
CA ASN A 346 5.13 17.52 -18.22
C ASN A 346 5.66 18.39 -17.07
N VAL A 347 4.86 19.34 -16.59
CA VAL A 347 5.18 20.16 -15.40
C VAL A 347 5.29 19.27 -14.17
N GLU A 348 4.37 18.32 -14.00
CA GLU A 348 4.37 17.39 -12.87
C GLU A 348 5.60 16.47 -12.87
N LEU A 349 6.04 15.97 -14.04
CA LEU A 349 7.29 15.22 -14.17
C LEU A 349 8.49 16.05 -13.71
N SER A 350 8.60 17.30 -14.15
CA SER A 350 9.70 18.17 -13.76
C SER A 350 9.66 18.54 -12.27
N ALA A 351 8.49 18.67 -11.69
CA ALA A 351 8.31 18.87 -10.24
C ALA A 351 8.72 17.62 -9.44
N THR A 352 8.34 16.43 -9.92
CA THR A 352 8.73 15.15 -9.33
C THR A 352 10.24 14.98 -9.35
N GLN A 353 10.91 15.25 -10.47
CA GLN A 353 12.37 15.19 -10.57
C GLN A 353 13.06 16.09 -9.54
N ARG A 354 12.60 17.34 -9.42
CA ARG A 354 13.15 18.29 -8.42
C ARG A 354 12.91 17.81 -6.98
N THR A 355 11.75 17.28 -6.71
CA THR A 355 11.40 16.75 -5.39
C THR A 355 12.25 15.55 -5.01
N ILE A 356 12.45 14.62 -5.93
CA ILE A 356 13.32 13.44 -5.72
C ILE A 356 14.76 13.88 -5.44
N MET A 357 15.32 14.81 -6.23
CA MET A 357 16.68 15.30 -6.04
C MET A 357 16.84 15.98 -4.68
N ARG A 358 15.88 16.85 -4.30
CA ARG A 358 15.87 17.48 -2.97
C ARG A 358 15.82 16.44 -1.84
N ASN A 359 14.92 15.44 -1.96
CA ASN A 359 14.78 14.40 -0.94
C ASN A 359 16.04 13.55 -0.84
N LEU A 360 16.63 13.19 -1.99
CA LEU A 360 17.87 12.42 -2.04
C LEU A 360 19.01 13.14 -1.33
N GLN A 361 19.21 14.42 -1.64
CA GLN A 361 20.25 15.24 -1.03
C GLN A 361 20.01 15.40 0.47
N GLY A 362 18.76 15.67 0.88
CA GLY A 362 18.42 15.82 2.30
C GLY A 362 18.64 14.53 3.10
N LEU A 363 18.19 13.36 2.57
CA LEU A 363 18.38 12.08 3.23
C LEU A 363 19.85 11.63 3.27
N TYR A 364 20.64 11.97 2.25
CA TYR A 364 22.07 11.68 2.25
C TYR A 364 22.81 12.49 3.32
N GLN A 365 22.52 13.79 3.42
CA GLN A 365 23.08 14.64 4.47
C GLN A 365 22.64 14.19 5.86
N GLU A 366 21.37 13.77 6.01
CA GLU A 366 20.86 13.20 7.25
C GLU A 366 21.62 11.92 7.64
N ALA A 367 21.83 11.00 6.70
CA ALA A 367 22.58 9.76 6.95
C ALA A 367 24.05 10.05 7.34
N GLN A 368 24.69 10.99 6.66
CA GLN A 368 26.07 11.40 6.98
C GLN A 368 26.17 12.01 8.38
N THR A 369 25.30 12.98 8.69
CA THR A 369 25.26 13.63 10.01
C THR A 369 24.94 12.64 11.12
N ALA A 370 23.97 11.75 10.89
CA ALA A 370 23.60 10.72 11.87
C ALA A 370 24.75 9.75 12.15
N ARG A 371 25.55 9.38 11.13
CA ARG A 371 26.74 8.54 11.30
C ARG A 371 27.79 9.20 12.18
N GLU A 372 28.13 10.46 11.87
CA GLU A 372 29.12 11.23 12.66
C GLU A 372 28.66 11.42 14.12
N GLN A 373 27.35 11.62 14.31
CA GLN A 373 26.73 11.75 15.63
C GLN A 373 26.83 10.46 16.44
N VAL A 374 26.62 9.29 15.83
CA VAL A 374 26.74 7.98 16.51
C VAL A 374 28.16 7.80 17.09
N ASP A 375 29.21 8.12 16.32
CA ASP A 375 30.60 8.02 16.77
C ASP A 375 30.90 8.95 17.94
N SER A 376 30.31 10.15 17.96
CA SER A 376 30.44 11.11 19.07
C SER A 376 29.69 10.63 20.32
N LEU A 377 28.46 10.17 20.15
CA LEU A 377 27.62 9.69 21.26
C LEU A 377 28.21 8.43 21.93
N ARG A 378 28.83 7.53 21.15
CA ARG A 378 29.54 6.37 21.70
C ARG A 378 30.63 6.80 22.67
N ARG A 379 31.49 7.76 22.27
CA ARG A 379 32.53 8.31 23.15
C ARG A 379 31.93 8.96 24.40
N SER A 380 30.80 9.64 24.27
CA SER A 380 30.10 10.26 25.40
C SER A 380 29.57 9.21 26.39
N VAL A 381 29.07 8.06 25.90
CA VAL A 381 28.66 6.94 26.78
C VAL A 381 29.85 6.40 27.57
N ASP A 382 31.02 6.22 26.93
CA ASP A 382 32.22 5.71 27.60
C ASP A 382 32.68 6.68 28.70
N LEU A 383 32.70 7.99 28.42
CA LEU A 383 33.07 9.03 29.37
C LEU A 383 32.08 9.15 30.55
N ALA A 384 30.77 9.12 30.25
CA ALA A 384 29.73 9.19 31.29
C ALA A 384 29.74 7.95 32.19
N SER A 385 30.02 6.76 31.62
CA SER A 385 30.17 5.52 32.39
C SER A 385 31.35 5.59 33.36
N GLU A 386 32.48 6.11 32.89
CA GLU A 386 33.67 6.30 33.79
C GLU A 386 33.41 7.37 34.82
N SER A 387 32.75 8.49 34.46
CA SER A 387 32.33 9.53 35.41
C SER A 387 31.45 8.96 36.53
N LEU A 388 30.45 8.15 36.20
CA LEU A 388 29.59 7.52 37.19
C LEU A 388 30.37 6.56 38.09
N ARG A 389 31.30 5.77 37.54
CA ARG A 389 32.15 4.86 38.32
C ARG A 389 33.00 5.63 39.33
N LEU A 390 33.66 6.73 38.91
CA LEU A 390 34.50 7.54 39.76
C LEU A 390 33.69 8.26 40.87
N ASN A 391 32.59 8.90 40.52
CA ASN A 391 31.72 9.59 41.47
C ASN A 391 31.09 8.63 42.48
N GLY A 392 30.76 7.41 42.04
CA GLY A 392 30.28 6.35 42.93
C GLY A 392 31.32 5.96 44.02
N LEU A 393 32.60 5.78 43.64
CA LEU A 393 33.68 5.49 44.56
C LEU A 393 33.95 6.64 45.54
N ARG A 394 33.99 7.90 45.01
CA ARG A 394 34.19 9.10 45.86
C ARG A 394 33.04 9.31 46.84
N TYR A 395 31.80 9.08 46.43
CA TYR A 395 30.64 9.16 47.34
C TYR A 395 30.71 8.12 48.47
N GLN A 396 31.09 6.88 48.15
CA GLN A 396 31.29 5.83 49.16
C GLN A 396 32.41 6.12 50.13
N ALA A 397 33.44 6.89 49.69
CA ALA A 397 34.54 7.35 50.50
C ALA A 397 34.23 8.65 51.27
N GLY A 398 33.03 9.23 51.14
CA GLY A 398 32.67 10.51 51.76
C GLY A 398 33.30 11.74 51.12
N GLU A 399 33.92 11.59 49.92
CA GLU A 399 34.65 12.65 49.22
C GLU A 399 33.81 13.37 48.14
N ALA A 400 32.62 12.89 47.83
CA ALA A 400 31.69 13.50 46.87
C ALA A 400 30.31 13.66 47.50
N THR A 401 29.52 14.60 46.97
CA THR A 401 28.14 14.83 47.39
C THR A 401 27.17 13.86 46.68
N ILE A 402 26.00 13.60 47.26
CA ILE A 402 24.93 12.86 46.61
C ILE A 402 24.51 13.50 45.31
N LEU A 403 24.58 14.84 45.18
CA LEU A 403 24.24 15.58 43.99
C LEU A 403 25.16 15.22 42.81
N GLU A 404 26.48 15.09 43.05
CA GLU A 404 27.45 14.68 42.01
C GLU A 404 27.16 13.24 41.51
N LEU A 405 26.79 12.35 42.42
CA LEU A 405 26.43 10.97 42.09
C LEU A 405 25.13 10.92 41.24
N VAL A 406 24.09 11.64 41.68
CA VAL A 406 22.80 11.71 40.95
C VAL A 406 22.94 12.34 39.57
N ASP A 407 23.77 13.41 39.46
CA ASP A 407 24.07 14.05 38.20
C ASP A 407 24.78 13.08 37.23
N ALA A 408 25.78 12.35 37.70
CA ALA A 408 26.48 11.34 36.89
C ALA A 408 25.56 10.20 36.43
N GLN A 409 24.62 9.73 37.28
CA GLN A 409 23.62 8.72 36.96
C GLN A 409 22.66 9.22 35.87
N THR A 410 22.16 10.45 36.02
CA THR A 410 21.24 11.08 35.09
C THR A 410 21.93 11.30 33.73
N THR A 411 23.16 11.82 33.74
CA THR A 411 23.97 12.04 32.53
C THR A 411 24.20 10.73 31.79
N LEU A 412 24.58 9.63 32.46
CA LEU A 412 24.77 8.34 31.79
C LEU A 412 23.49 7.83 31.16
N THR A 413 22.35 7.92 31.84
CA THR A 413 21.05 7.50 31.31
C THR A 413 20.67 8.32 30.06
N GLN A 414 20.85 9.64 30.10
CA GLN A 414 20.56 10.52 28.96
C GLN A 414 21.43 10.20 27.75
N VAL A 415 22.74 10.03 27.96
CA VAL A 415 23.68 9.78 26.87
C VAL A 415 23.49 8.39 26.26
N ARG A 416 23.15 7.36 27.06
CA ARG A 416 22.78 6.02 26.55
C ARG A 416 21.54 6.08 25.68
N ASN A 417 20.49 6.74 26.16
CA ASN A 417 19.27 6.91 25.38
C ASN A 417 19.55 7.71 24.07
N ALA A 418 20.36 8.76 24.12
CA ALA A 418 20.75 9.52 22.96
C ALA A 418 21.58 8.70 21.95
N TYR A 419 22.43 7.79 22.43
CA TYR A 419 23.20 6.87 21.59
C TYR A 419 22.29 5.88 20.86
N ASP A 420 21.35 5.27 21.56
CA ASP A 420 20.37 4.36 20.95
C ASP A 420 19.49 5.08 19.91
N ASP A 421 19.01 6.28 20.22
CA ASP A 421 18.27 7.12 19.28
C ASP A 421 19.12 7.51 18.05
N GLY A 422 20.39 7.81 18.25
CA GLY A 422 21.36 8.12 17.18
C GLY A 422 21.57 6.93 16.23
N GLN A 423 21.72 5.72 16.76
CA GLN A 423 21.86 4.50 15.96
C GLN A 423 20.60 4.27 15.10
N VAL A 424 19.42 4.39 15.70
CA VAL A 424 18.15 4.24 14.96
C VAL A 424 17.99 5.33 13.91
N ARG A 425 18.34 6.58 14.22
CA ARG A 425 18.30 7.69 13.26
C ARG A 425 19.14 7.37 12.02
N TYR A 426 20.36 6.87 12.19
CA TYR A 426 21.22 6.45 11.08
C TYR A 426 20.59 5.31 10.27
N ARG A 427 20.08 4.26 10.94
CA ARG A 427 19.42 3.14 10.28
C ARG A 427 18.21 3.57 9.45
N LEU A 428 17.37 4.44 10.00
CA LEU A 428 16.20 4.98 9.31
C LEU A 428 16.59 5.88 8.12
N ALA A 429 17.64 6.69 8.25
CA ALA A 429 18.14 7.50 7.16
C ALA A 429 18.62 6.63 5.98
N VAL A 430 19.37 5.56 6.28
CA VAL A 430 19.81 4.59 5.25
C VAL A 430 18.63 3.86 4.65
N ALA A 431 17.66 3.38 5.43
CA ALA A 431 16.46 2.71 4.92
C ALA A 431 15.63 3.64 4.02
N ASN A 432 15.50 4.93 4.37
CA ASN A 432 14.82 5.91 3.53
C ASN A 432 15.57 6.16 2.21
N LEU A 433 16.91 6.19 2.20
CA LEU A 433 17.70 6.24 0.98
C LEU A 433 17.46 5.00 0.11
N GLN A 434 17.46 3.81 0.69
CA GLN A 434 17.16 2.55 -0.02
C GLN A 434 15.74 2.57 -0.61
N THR A 435 14.77 3.17 0.08
CA THR A 435 13.41 3.36 -0.44
C THR A 435 13.38 4.21 -1.71
N LEU A 436 14.20 5.26 -1.79
CA LEU A 436 14.31 6.10 -2.98
C LEU A 436 15.05 5.42 -4.14
N THR A 437 16.08 4.64 -3.83
CA THR A 437 16.99 4.03 -4.82
C THR A 437 16.57 2.64 -5.28
N GLY A 438 15.72 1.95 -4.53
CA GLY A 438 15.28 0.59 -4.86
C GLY A 438 16.21 -0.53 -4.37
N ALA A 439 17.28 -0.21 -3.69
CA ALA A 439 18.25 -1.18 -3.16
C ALA A 439 17.77 -1.75 -1.80
N PHE A 440 16.76 -2.64 -1.84
CA PHE A 440 16.30 -3.39 -0.65
C PHE A 440 16.71 -4.85 -0.74
#